data_bdc350a16926d86b6adbc0a767ebebcb
#
_entry.id   bdc350a16926d86b6adbc0a767ebebcb
#
_cell.length_a   1.000
_cell.length_b   1.000
_cell.length_c   1.000
_cell.angle_alpha   90.00
_cell.angle_beta   90.00
_cell.angle_gamma   90.00
#
_symmetry.space_group_name_H-M   'P 1'
#
loop_
_entity.id
_entity.type
_entity.pdbx_description
1 polymer ?
#
loop_
_entity_poly.entity_id
_entity_poly.type
_entity_poly.pdbx_seq_one_letter_code
_entity_poly.pdbx_strand_id
1 'polypeptide(L)'
;SRLYALTQILAKPAVPFGGKYRIIDFPLSNCINSGIDTVGVLTQYQPLVLNEYIGNGQPWDLDRVHGGVHVLPPYQQAAGSDWYKGTANAIYQNISFIERYDPKYVIILSGDQICKQDYSDFLRFHKEKGAEFSVAVMEVPWDEASRFGLMVADENDKITEFQEKPEHPKSNLASMG
;
A
#
# COMPACT_ATOMS: atom_id res chain seq x y z
N SER A 1 6.52 -15.92 6.89
CA SER A 1 6.54 -15.22 5.57
C SER A 1 6.84 -16.24 4.48
N ARG A 2 6.16 -16.20 3.33
CA ARG A 2 6.42 -17.07 2.16
C ARG A 2 7.82 -16.84 1.55
N LEU A 3 8.45 -15.71 1.87
CA LEU A 3 9.79 -15.32 1.44
C LEU A 3 10.83 -15.53 2.55
N TYR A 4 10.64 -16.49 3.42
CA TYR A 4 11.38 -16.70 4.69
C TYR A 4 12.88 -16.43 4.58
N ALA A 5 13.58 -17.08 3.66
CA ALA A 5 15.03 -16.91 3.48
C ALA A 5 15.43 -15.47 3.07
N LEU A 6 14.59 -14.77 2.31
CA LEU A 6 14.84 -13.41 1.81
C LEU A 6 14.45 -12.33 2.83
N THR A 7 13.57 -12.65 3.77
CA THR A 7 13.01 -11.69 4.72
C THR A 7 13.53 -11.85 6.16
N GLN A 8 14.55 -12.67 6.35
CA GLN A 8 15.21 -12.77 7.66
C GLN A 8 15.89 -11.48 8.10
N ILE A 9 16.49 -10.75 7.16
CA ILE A 9 17.28 -9.54 7.39
C ILE A 9 16.78 -8.33 6.60
N LEU A 10 15.78 -8.49 5.75
CA LEU A 10 15.22 -7.42 4.90
C LEU A 10 13.73 -7.30 5.10
N ALA A 11 13.22 -6.07 5.12
CA ALA A 11 11.79 -5.81 4.93
C ALA A 11 11.38 -6.29 3.52
N LYS A 12 10.16 -6.85 3.37
CA LYS A 12 9.68 -7.35 2.07
C LYS A 12 9.84 -6.33 0.92
N PRO A 13 9.48 -5.04 1.08
CA PRO A 13 9.66 -4.05 0.02
C PRO A 13 11.11 -3.85 -0.40
N ALA A 14 12.07 -4.15 0.48
CA ALA A 14 13.51 -4.03 0.18
C ALA A 14 14.11 -5.25 -0.51
N VAL A 15 13.35 -6.33 -0.70
CA VAL A 15 13.83 -7.56 -1.36
C VAL A 15 14.16 -7.26 -2.82
N PRO A 16 15.35 -7.66 -3.31
CA PRO A 16 15.73 -7.54 -4.72
C PRO A 16 14.80 -8.31 -5.65
N PHE A 17 14.49 -7.72 -6.80
CA PHE A 17 13.66 -8.30 -7.84
C PHE A 17 14.25 -8.01 -9.22
N GLY A 18 14.33 -9.04 -10.08
CA GLY A 18 14.82 -8.88 -11.46
C GLY A 18 16.27 -8.40 -11.58
N GLY A 19 17.09 -8.60 -10.56
CA GLY A 19 18.53 -8.29 -10.54
C GLY A 19 18.88 -6.81 -10.33
N LYS A 20 18.01 -5.87 -10.72
CA LYS A 20 18.29 -4.43 -10.65
C LYS A 20 17.38 -3.70 -9.68
N TYR A 21 16.14 -4.13 -9.56
CA TYR A 21 15.09 -3.45 -8.80
C TYR A 21 14.88 -4.08 -7.41
N ARG A 22 14.10 -3.40 -6.58
CA ARG A 22 13.50 -3.93 -5.37
C ARG A 22 11.99 -3.90 -5.49
N ILE A 23 11.28 -4.63 -4.65
CA ILE A 23 9.81 -4.70 -4.72
C ILE A 23 9.18 -3.29 -4.60
N ILE A 24 9.73 -2.42 -3.76
CA ILE A 24 9.24 -1.04 -3.56
C ILE A 24 9.30 -0.17 -4.83
N ASP A 25 10.13 -0.51 -5.81
CA ASP A 25 10.22 0.25 -7.06
C ASP A 25 8.90 0.24 -7.84
N PHE A 26 8.14 -0.84 -7.75
CA PHE A 26 6.88 -0.97 -8.48
C PHE A 26 5.83 0.03 -8.00
N PRO A 27 5.43 0.06 -6.70
CA PRO A 27 4.46 1.04 -6.23
C PRO A 27 4.95 2.49 -6.37
N LEU A 28 6.24 2.79 -6.15
CA LEU A 28 6.76 4.15 -6.34
C LEU A 28 6.73 4.59 -7.80
N SER A 29 7.12 3.70 -8.73
CA SER A 29 7.04 3.98 -10.17
C SER A 29 5.58 4.13 -10.64
N ASN A 30 4.66 3.32 -10.13
CA ASN A 30 3.25 3.46 -10.43
C ASN A 30 2.69 4.80 -9.93
N CYS A 31 3.08 5.24 -8.73
CA CYS A 31 2.69 6.55 -8.20
C CYS A 31 3.08 7.68 -9.16
N ILE A 32 4.37 7.76 -9.52
CA ILE A 32 4.85 8.84 -10.36
C ILE A 32 4.25 8.81 -11.77
N ASN A 33 4.10 7.61 -12.34
CA ASN A 33 3.48 7.43 -13.65
C ASN A 33 1.98 7.75 -13.65
N SER A 34 1.33 7.74 -12.48
CA SER A 34 -0.07 8.14 -12.27
C SER A 34 -0.23 9.60 -11.84
N GLY A 35 0.86 10.39 -11.85
CA GLY A 35 0.84 11.80 -11.45
C GLY A 35 0.75 12.03 -9.92
N ILE A 36 1.05 11.02 -9.12
CA ILE A 36 1.12 11.13 -7.66
C ILE A 36 2.54 11.53 -7.27
N ASP A 37 2.69 12.70 -6.71
CA ASP A 37 3.99 13.32 -6.42
C ASP A 37 4.30 13.47 -4.92
N THR A 38 3.41 13.03 -4.05
CA THR A 38 3.55 13.06 -2.60
C THR A 38 3.27 11.68 -2.04
N VAL A 39 4.31 11.04 -1.49
CA VAL A 39 4.23 9.64 -1.04
C VAL A 39 4.78 9.51 0.37
N GLY A 40 3.98 8.99 1.29
CA GLY A 40 4.41 8.57 2.62
C GLY A 40 4.69 7.06 2.65
N VAL A 41 5.90 6.65 2.97
CA VAL A 41 6.27 5.25 3.13
C VAL A 41 6.33 4.88 4.60
N LEU A 42 5.34 4.11 5.07
CA LEU A 42 5.25 3.68 6.46
C LEU A 42 6.16 2.47 6.68
N THR A 43 7.15 2.62 7.55
CA THR A 43 8.17 1.58 7.81
C THR A 43 8.19 1.19 9.28
N GLN A 44 8.37 -0.10 9.58
CA GLN A 44 8.43 -0.59 10.97
C GLN A 44 9.55 -1.60 11.18
N TYR A 45 9.57 -2.67 10.39
CA TYR A 45 10.52 -3.77 10.55
C TYR A 45 11.70 -3.66 9.58
N GLN A 46 12.94 -3.84 10.08
CA GLN A 46 14.16 -3.80 9.27
C GLN A 46 14.21 -2.58 8.34
N PRO A 47 14.04 -1.35 8.87
CA PRO A 47 13.82 -0.18 8.02
C PRO A 47 15.11 0.32 7.35
N LEU A 48 16.30 0.01 7.91
CA LEU A 48 17.56 0.63 7.50
C LEU A 48 17.83 0.50 6.00
N VAL A 49 17.85 -0.74 5.49
CA VAL A 49 18.14 -1.00 4.08
C VAL A 49 17.09 -0.40 3.15
N LEU A 50 15.81 -0.43 3.57
CA LEU A 50 14.72 0.19 2.80
C LEU A 50 14.86 1.71 2.78
N ASN A 51 15.13 2.33 3.91
CA ASN A 51 15.29 3.79 4.03
C ASN A 51 16.49 4.28 3.23
N GLU A 52 17.63 3.58 3.31
CA GLU A 52 18.83 3.89 2.51
C GLU A 52 18.55 3.77 1.01
N TYR A 53 17.78 2.75 0.60
CA TYR A 53 17.42 2.55 -0.80
C TYR A 53 16.48 3.62 -1.33
N ILE A 54 15.47 4.00 -0.57
CA ILE A 54 14.54 5.07 -0.93
C ILE A 54 15.28 6.41 -0.97
N GLY A 55 16.16 6.67 0.02
CA GLY A 55 16.91 7.91 0.13
C GLY A 55 15.98 9.13 0.07
N ASN A 56 16.31 10.07 -0.81
CA ASN A 56 15.49 11.26 -1.07
C ASN A 56 14.46 11.07 -2.20
N GLY A 57 14.39 9.90 -2.82
CA GLY A 57 13.43 9.61 -3.89
C GLY A 57 13.86 10.00 -5.30
N GLN A 58 15.10 10.41 -5.51
CA GLN A 58 15.64 10.82 -6.81
C GLN A 58 15.39 9.80 -7.95
N PRO A 59 15.55 8.47 -7.74
CA PRO A 59 15.29 7.49 -8.81
C PRO A 59 13.88 7.51 -9.38
N TRP A 60 12.90 8.06 -8.64
CA TRP A 60 11.48 8.13 -9.02
C TRP A 60 11.01 9.57 -9.22
N ASP A 61 11.91 10.56 -9.34
CA ASP A 61 11.55 11.98 -9.42
C ASP A 61 10.68 12.45 -8.22
N LEU A 62 10.96 11.90 -7.04
CA LEU A 62 10.28 12.20 -5.77
C LEU A 62 11.16 13.00 -4.79
N ASP A 63 12.26 13.59 -5.25
CA ASP A 63 13.15 14.47 -4.49
C ASP A 63 12.70 15.95 -4.58
N ARG A 64 11.42 16.20 -4.30
CA ARG A 64 10.77 17.49 -4.51
C ARG A 64 10.82 18.37 -3.26
N VAL A 65 10.87 19.67 -3.45
CA VAL A 65 10.80 20.68 -2.38
C VAL A 65 9.42 20.66 -1.71
N HIS A 66 8.36 20.48 -2.51
CA HIS A 66 6.99 20.31 -2.04
C HIS A 66 6.48 18.94 -2.49
N GLY A 67 5.97 18.14 -1.56
CA GLY A 67 5.64 16.76 -1.80
C GLY A 67 6.87 15.86 -1.72
N GLY A 68 7.04 14.94 -2.70
CA GLY A 68 8.13 13.98 -2.74
C GLY A 68 7.89 12.76 -1.86
N VAL A 69 8.93 11.93 -1.67
CA VAL A 69 8.85 10.75 -0.80
C VAL A 69 9.28 11.06 0.63
N HIS A 70 8.48 10.60 1.58
CA HIS A 70 8.75 10.71 3.01
C HIS A 70 8.71 9.34 3.66
N VAL A 71 9.76 8.97 4.36
CA VAL A 71 9.77 7.75 5.18
C VAL A 71 9.21 8.08 6.55
N LEU A 72 8.17 7.37 6.96
CA LEU A 72 7.38 7.62 8.18
C LEU A 72 7.52 6.43 9.14
N PRO A 73 8.49 6.44 10.05
CA PRO A 73 8.61 5.44 11.10
C PRO A 73 7.56 5.66 12.19
N PRO A 74 7.29 4.66 13.07
CA PRO A 74 6.45 4.85 14.24
C PRO A 74 6.98 5.98 15.14
N TYR A 75 6.09 6.82 15.66
CA TYR A 75 6.48 7.89 16.58
C TYR A 75 6.59 7.37 18.01
N GLN A 76 7.64 7.81 18.73
CA GLN A 76 7.66 7.76 20.18
C GLN A 76 6.80 8.91 20.73
N GLN A 77 5.71 8.57 21.41
CA GLN A 77 4.99 9.55 22.24
C GLN A 77 5.63 9.60 23.63
N ALA A 78 5.48 10.73 24.35
CA ALA A 78 6.03 10.92 25.70
C ALA A 78 5.56 9.87 26.73
N ALA A 79 4.47 9.12 26.44
CA ALA A 79 3.91 8.07 27.28
C ALA A 79 4.38 6.63 26.90
N GLY A 80 5.27 6.47 25.94
CA GLY A 80 5.79 5.17 25.48
C GLY A 80 5.95 5.10 23.96
N SER A 81 6.76 4.13 23.48
CA SER A 81 6.86 3.86 22.04
C SER A 81 5.77 2.91 21.61
N ASP A 82 4.80 3.40 20.87
CA ASP A 82 3.79 2.54 20.27
C ASP A 82 4.19 2.15 18.84
N TRP A 83 4.60 0.89 18.70
CA TRP A 83 4.71 0.25 17.39
C TRP A 83 3.36 0.29 16.68
N TYR A 84 3.38 0.29 15.35
CA TYR A 84 2.13 0.15 14.59
C TYR A 84 1.46 -1.18 14.93
N LYS A 85 0.21 -1.11 15.41
CA LYS A 85 -0.60 -2.28 15.79
C LYS A 85 -1.28 -2.96 14.59
N GLY A 86 -0.92 -2.56 13.38
CA GLY A 86 -1.46 -3.02 12.11
C GLY A 86 -1.44 -1.92 11.08
N THR A 87 -1.84 -2.24 9.84
CA THR A 87 -1.79 -1.30 8.70
C THR A 87 -2.68 -0.07 8.90
N ALA A 88 -3.91 -0.26 9.35
CA ALA A 88 -4.83 0.84 9.64
C ALA A 88 -4.30 1.76 10.76
N ASN A 89 -3.69 1.19 11.81
CA ASN A 89 -3.09 1.96 12.89
C ASN A 89 -1.87 2.77 12.41
N ALA A 90 -1.09 2.21 11.48
CA ALA A 90 0.03 2.92 10.87
C ALA A 90 -0.43 4.19 10.14
N ILE A 91 -1.52 4.11 9.39
CA ILE A 91 -2.13 5.26 8.71
C ILE A 91 -2.66 6.26 9.75
N TYR A 92 -3.40 5.79 10.75
CA TYR A 92 -3.96 6.63 11.81
C TYR A 92 -2.88 7.45 12.55
N GLN A 93 -1.75 6.84 12.91
CA GLN A 93 -0.64 7.55 13.55
C GLN A 93 0.00 8.62 12.65
N ASN A 94 -0.19 8.56 11.34
CA ASN A 94 0.36 9.50 10.36
C ASN A 94 -0.69 10.42 9.72
N ILE A 95 -1.87 10.55 10.33
CA ILE A 95 -2.92 11.48 9.84
C ILE A 95 -2.39 12.91 9.71
N SER A 96 -1.59 13.39 10.66
CA SER A 96 -1.01 14.74 10.61
C SER A 96 -0.10 14.97 9.39
N PHE A 97 0.54 13.92 8.89
CA PHE A 97 1.29 13.99 7.63
C PHE A 97 0.33 14.20 6.45
N ILE A 98 -0.77 13.46 6.41
CA ILE A 98 -1.80 13.59 5.37
C ILE A 98 -2.41 14.99 5.41
N GLU A 99 -2.84 15.45 6.58
CA GLU A 99 -3.45 16.77 6.78
C GLU A 99 -2.55 17.94 6.37
N ARG A 100 -1.22 17.79 6.50
CA ARG A 100 -0.24 18.81 6.07
C ARG A 100 -0.40 19.18 4.59
N TYR A 101 -0.77 18.21 3.75
CA TYR A 101 -0.91 18.39 2.31
C TYR A 101 -2.35 18.66 1.87
N ASP A 102 -3.32 18.55 2.78
CA ASP A 102 -4.77 18.75 2.54
C ASP A 102 -5.24 18.08 1.23
N PRO A 103 -4.96 16.78 1.02
CA PRO A 103 -5.25 16.13 -0.25
C PRO A 103 -6.75 15.89 -0.38
N LYS A 104 -7.28 16.08 -1.59
CA LYS A 104 -8.68 15.73 -1.89
C LYS A 104 -8.92 14.22 -1.88
N TYR A 105 -7.91 13.45 -2.24
CA TYR A 105 -7.94 11.98 -2.26
C TYR A 105 -6.65 11.42 -1.70
N VAL A 106 -6.75 10.28 -1.03
CA VAL A 106 -5.62 9.51 -0.53
C VAL A 106 -5.69 8.11 -1.10
N ILE A 107 -4.60 7.65 -1.69
CA ILE A 107 -4.46 6.25 -2.10
C ILE A 107 -3.58 5.51 -1.09
N ILE A 108 -4.02 4.33 -0.68
CA ILE A 108 -3.30 3.45 0.22
C ILE A 108 -2.82 2.24 -0.57
N LEU A 109 -1.53 1.96 -0.51
CA LEU A 109 -0.90 0.91 -1.30
C LEU A 109 -0.11 -0.03 -0.41
N SER A 110 -0.14 -1.32 -0.74
CA SER A 110 0.78 -2.27 -0.17
C SER A 110 2.18 -2.09 -0.78
N GLY A 111 3.20 -1.96 0.06
CA GLY A 111 4.59 -1.78 -0.40
C GLY A 111 5.26 -3.04 -0.94
N ASP A 112 4.57 -4.18 -0.94
CA ASP A 112 5.09 -5.48 -1.39
C ASP A 112 4.38 -6.04 -2.64
N GLN A 113 3.63 -5.20 -3.36
CA GLN A 113 2.98 -5.57 -4.62
C GLN A 113 3.91 -5.36 -5.82
N ILE A 114 3.96 -6.37 -6.69
CA ILE A 114 4.66 -6.32 -7.96
C ILE A 114 3.60 -6.30 -9.08
N CYS A 115 3.21 -5.11 -9.47
CA CYS A 115 2.27 -4.91 -10.57
C CYS A 115 2.61 -3.60 -11.32
N LYS A 116 2.21 -3.52 -12.58
CA LYS A 116 2.18 -2.29 -13.35
C LYS A 116 0.73 -1.81 -13.38
N GLN A 117 0.46 -0.67 -12.76
CA GLN A 117 -0.90 -0.14 -12.63
C GLN A 117 -0.89 1.39 -12.80
N ASP A 118 -1.89 1.90 -13.51
CA ASP A 118 -2.21 3.32 -13.56
C ASP A 118 -3.31 3.62 -12.53
N TYR A 119 -2.95 4.35 -11.49
CA TYR A 119 -3.90 4.71 -10.44
C TYR A 119 -4.87 5.82 -10.86
N SER A 120 -4.64 6.48 -11.99
CA SER A 120 -5.58 7.47 -12.55
C SER A 120 -6.91 6.83 -12.92
N ASP A 121 -6.88 5.59 -13.44
CA ASP A 121 -8.10 4.84 -13.77
C ASP A 121 -8.88 4.47 -12.49
N PHE A 122 -8.18 4.08 -11.44
CA PHE A 122 -8.78 3.78 -10.15
C PHE A 122 -9.45 5.03 -9.54
N LEU A 123 -8.77 6.18 -9.59
CA LEU A 123 -9.33 7.44 -9.12
C LEU A 123 -10.54 7.88 -9.97
N ARG A 124 -10.51 7.67 -11.29
CA ARG A 124 -11.66 7.96 -12.17
C ARG A 124 -12.87 7.13 -11.75
N PHE A 125 -12.71 5.82 -11.58
CA PHE A 125 -13.76 4.93 -11.11
C PHE A 125 -14.34 5.38 -9.75
N HIS A 126 -13.48 5.69 -8.80
CA HIS A 126 -13.89 6.22 -7.48
C HIS A 126 -14.78 7.45 -7.58
N LYS A 127 -14.41 8.40 -8.45
CA LYS A 127 -15.20 9.63 -8.69
C LYS A 127 -16.53 9.35 -9.40
N GLU A 128 -16.53 8.47 -10.41
CA GLU A 128 -17.73 8.09 -11.17
C GLU A 128 -18.77 7.39 -10.28
N LYS A 129 -18.31 6.55 -9.35
CA LYS A 129 -19.18 5.89 -8.37
C LYS A 129 -19.62 6.80 -7.22
N GLY A 130 -19.02 7.98 -7.08
CA GLY A 130 -19.27 8.89 -5.94
C GLY A 130 -18.98 8.24 -4.59
N ALA A 131 -18.02 7.33 -4.56
CA ALA A 131 -17.72 6.53 -3.38
C ALA A 131 -16.91 7.33 -2.35
N GLU A 132 -17.12 7.05 -1.07
CA GLU A 132 -16.27 7.57 0.01
C GLU A 132 -15.01 6.71 0.16
N PHE A 133 -15.11 5.42 -0.16
CA PHE A 133 -14.03 4.45 -0.09
C PHE A 133 -14.12 3.46 -1.26
N SER A 134 -13.01 3.16 -1.90
CA SER A 134 -12.92 2.17 -2.97
C SER A 134 -11.79 1.20 -2.71
N VAL A 135 -11.98 -0.07 -3.05
CA VAL A 135 -10.99 -1.13 -2.87
C VAL A 135 -10.67 -1.74 -4.22
N ALA A 136 -9.38 -1.81 -4.56
CA ALA A 136 -8.95 -2.57 -5.71
C ALA A 136 -9.01 -4.07 -5.38
N VAL A 137 -9.62 -4.83 -6.28
CA VAL A 137 -9.74 -6.28 -6.17
C VAL A 137 -9.21 -6.96 -7.42
N MET A 138 -8.83 -8.21 -7.29
CA MET A 138 -8.51 -9.10 -8.40
C MET A 138 -9.28 -10.41 -8.26
N GLU A 139 -9.70 -10.97 -9.38
CA GLU A 139 -10.26 -12.31 -9.38
C GLU A 139 -9.16 -13.35 -9.15
N VAL A 140 -9.40 -14.24 -8.21
CA VAL A 140 -8.51 -15.38 -7.93
C VAL A 140 -9.25 -16.69 -8.19
N PRO A 141 -8.53 -17.80 -8.45
CA PRO A 141 -9.15 -19.12 -8.53
C PRO A 141 -9.92 -19.43 -7.23
N TRP A 142 -11.09 -20.03 -7.36
CA TRP A 142 -11.97 -20.34 -6.21
C TRP A 142 -11.32 -21.24 -5.17
N ASP A 143 -10.47 -22.16 -5.59
CA ASP A 143 -9.70 -23.05 -4.71
C ASP A 143 -8.61 -22.32 -3.91
N GLU A 144 -8.20 -21.14 -4.35
CA GLU A 144 -7.26 -20.27 -3.63
C GLU A 144 -7.94 -19.16 -2.81
N ALA A 145 -9.23 -18.90 -3.04
CA ALA A 145 -9.94 -17.75 -2.48
C ALA A 145 -9.86 -17.67 -0.96
N SER A 146 -9.95 -18.81 -0.25
CA SER A 146 -9.84 -18.87 1.21
C SER A 146 -8.51 -18.38 1.81
N ARG A 147 -7.52 -18.08 0.96
CA ARG A 147 -6.21 -17.55 1.41
C ARG A 147 -6.15 -16.03 1.51
N PHE A 148 -7.20 -15.34 1.04
CA PHE A 148 -7.24 -13.88 0.89
C PHE A 148 -8.37 -13.24 1.68
N GLY A 149 -8.25 -11.94 1.90
CA GLY A 149 -9.39 -11.10 2.24
C GLY A 149 -10.25 -10.88 0.99
N LEU A 150 -11.51 -11.26 1.06
CA LEU A 150 -12.42 -11.25 -0.08
C LEU A 150 -13.47 -10.15 0.07
N MET A 151 -13.77 -9.47 -1.03
CA MET A 151 -14.87 -8.53 -1.12
C MET A 151 -16.06 -9.19 -1.79
N VAL A 152 -17.23 -9.06 -1.19
CA VAL A 152 -18.51 -9.41 -1.83
C VAL A 152 -19.15 -8.10 -2.30
N ALA A 153 -19.41 -7.99 -3.59
CA ALA A 153 -20.02 -6.81 -4.18
C ALA A 153 -21.34 -7.15 -4.85
N ASP A 154 -22.23 -6.17 -4.94
CA ASP A 154 -23.47 -6.25 -5.69
C ASP A 154 -23.24 -5.93 -7.19
N GLU A 155 -24.33 -5.94 -7.96
CA GLU A 155 -24.34 -5.66 -9.41
C GLU A 155 -23.89 -4.23 -9.78
N ASN A 156 -23.81 -3.32 -8.81
CA ASN A 156 -23.35 -1.93 -8.96
C ASN A 156 -21.93 -1.71 -8.46
N ASP A 157 -21.18 -2.78 -8.17
CA ASP A 157 -19.85 -2.80 -7.56
C ASP A 157 -19.81 -2.27 -6.13
N LYS A 158 -20.97 -2.19 -5.44
CA LYS A 158 -21.00 -1.78 -4.04
C LYS A 158 -20.65 -2.95 -3.14
N ILE A 159 -19.64 -2.76 -2.30
CA ILE A 159 -19.21 -3.77 -1.32
C ILE A 159 -20.33 -3.99 -0.30
N THR A 160 -20.78 -5.22 -0.17
CA THR A 160 -21.83 -5.63 0.78
C THR A 160 -21.26 -6.42 1.96
N GLU A 161 -20.13 -7.10 1.78
CA GLU A 161 -19.50 -7.91 2.82
C GLU A 161 -17.99 -7.99 2.58
N PHE A 162 -17.22 -8.07 3.67
CA PHE A 162 -15.80 -8.43 3.67
C PHE A 162 -15.59 -9.73 4.45
N GLN A 163 -14.83 -10.65 3.88
CA GLN A 163 -14.51 -11.94 4.48
C GLN A 163 -13.01 -12.12 4.58
N GLU A 164 -12.46 -12.16 5.79
CA GLU A 164 -11.03 -12.43 6.00
C GLU A 164 -10.77 -13.94 6.02
N LYS A 165 -10.12 -14.44 4.99
CA LYS A 165 -9.70 -15.86 4.82
C LYS A 165 -10.79 -16.87 5.20
N PRO A 166 -11.97 -16.80 4.59
CA PRO A 166 -13.10 -17.63 4.98
C PRO A 166 -12.87 -19.10 4.58
N GLU A 167 -13.37 -20.04 5.39
CA GLU A 167 -13.39 -21.45 5.03
C GLU A 167 -14.31 -21.74 3.84
N HIS A 168 -15.42 -20.98 3.75
CA HIS A 168 -16.40 -21.05 2.67
C HIS A 168 -16.52 -19.70 1.98
N PRO A 169 -15.73 -19.44 0.93
CA PRO A 169 -15.74 -18.17 0.20
C PRO A 169 -17.08 -17.91 -0.48
N LYS A 170 -17.64 -16.71 -0.30
CA LYS A 170 -18.83 -16.24 -1.04
C LYS A 170 -18.45 -15.49 -2.31
N SER A 171 -17.19 -15.13 -2.47
CA SER A 171 -16.66 -14.38 -3.61
C SER A 171 -15.23 -14.85 -3.88
N ASN A 172 -14.76 -14.59 -5.09
CA ASN A 172 -13.36 -14.76 -5.47
C ASN A 172 -12.63 -13.42 -5.75
N LEU A 173 -13.23 -12.30 -5.32
CA LEU A 173 -12.65 -10.97 -5.46
C LEU A 173 -11.70 -10.70 -4.30
N ALA A 174 -10.42 -10.99 -4.49
CA ALA A 174 -9.40 -10.78 -3.48
C ALA A 174 -8.98 -9.31 -3.40
N SER A 175 -8.94 -8.77 -2.18
CA SER A 175 -8.41 -7.43 -1.94
C SER A 175 -6.93 -7.35 -2.30
N MET A 176 -6.55 -6.28 -2.96
CA MET A 176 -5.16 -6.00 -3.30
C MET A 176 -4.36 -5.29 -2.19
N GLY A 177 -4.99 -5.04 -1.04
CA GLY A 177 -4.35 -4.40 0.12
C GLY A 177 -4.93 -3.06 0.46
#